data_be985a6a1e7401f3560e8925796791bc
#
_entry.id   be985a6a1e7401f3560e8925796791bc
#
_cell.length_a   1.000
_cell.length_b   1.000
_cell.length_c   1.000
_cell.angle_alpha   90.00
_cell.angle_beta   90.00
_cell.angle_gamma   90.00
#
_symmetry.space_group_name_H-M   'P 1'
#
loop_
_entity.id
_entity.type
_entity.pdbx_description
1 polymer ?
#
loop_
_entity_poly.entity_id
_entity_poly.type
_entity_poly.pdbx_seq_one_letter_code
_entity_poly.pdbx_strand_id
1 'polypeptide(L)'
;MDKRNFIKALGGLSISPFLTSSGAKEFMSLSNFLPKITDDEELWKVVRSHYKLKDEYINLESGYYCILPQPTLEHFIEHVRYVNYEGAYYMREYQFPNKDKVAAQLAEFVNTNPEELVITRNATESLDLIISGFPWKNGDEAIYAEQDYGAMINQFKLVAKREGIINKVISVPNHPKSDEEIVSLYENQITSKTKLIMVCHQINITGQILPIRKICDMAHSYGVDVLVDGAHCVGQFDVSIDDLNCDYYASSLHKWLSTPLGAGLLYVNKKNISKIWPFFASGSQNLNDIKRLNHTGTHPVHTDIAISNAIDYINWIGVKKKEERLRFLQRYWSDKLRGKKNVLVNTPEDIQRSCGIGNVGLKNIKPGKMAQLLFDKYKIFTVAIDGANVHGCRISPYIFTTTEELDSLVNAVTELSQICLLYTSDAADEGLGVDLGGRRI
;
A
#
# COMPACT_ATOMS: atom_id res chain seq x y z
N MET A 1 5.72 32.66 -2.95
CA MET A 1 6.85 32.79 -1.99
C MET A 1 8.13 32.41 -2.70
N ASP A 2 9.15 33.30 -2.70
CA ASP A 2 10.39 33.09 -3.43
C ASP A 2 11.12 31.85 -2.88
N LYS A 3 11.66 31.00 -3.80
CA LYS A 3 12.45 29.78 -3.51
C LYS A 3 13.52 30.00 -2.43
N ARG A 4 14.04 31.23 -2.38
CA ARG A 4 15.06 31.69 -1.44
C ARG A 4 14.51 31.89 -0.01
N ASN A 5 13.25 32.27 0.12
CA ASN A 5 12.58 32.46 1.43
C ASN A 5 12.05 31.14 2.00
N PHE A 6 11.68 30.19 1.15
CA PHE A 6 11.34 28.81 1.54
C PHE A 6 12.58 28.05 2.05
N ILE A 7 13.70 28.17 1.32
CA ILE A 7 14.99 27.59 1.76
C ILE A 7 15.51 28.28 3.03
N LYS A 8 15.24 29.57 3.23
CA LYS A 8 15.58 30.27 4.49
C LYS A 8 14.70 29.87 5.63
N ALA A 9 13.41 29.57 5.42
CA ALA A 9 12.52 29.02 6.44
C ALA A 9 12.93 27.60 6.85
N LEU A 10 13.41 26.77 5.90
CA LEU A 10 13.99 25.45 6.16
C LEU A 10 15.47 25.55 6.64
N GLY A 11 16.24 26.48 6.13
CA GLY A 11 17.66 26.69 6.50
C GLY A 11 17.85 27.44 7.82
N GLY A 12 16.84 28.10 8.33
CA GLY A 12 16.82 28.68 9.69
C GLY A 12 16.69 27.62 10.80
N LEU A 13 16.41 26.35 10.42
CA LEU A 13 16.44 25.19 11.30
C LEU A 13 17.84 24.53 11.38
N SER A 14 18.81 25.00 10.62
CA SER A 14 20.18 24.56 10.76
C SER A 14 20.89 25.33 11.87
N ILE A 15 21.31 24.58 12.86
CA ILE A 15 22.19 24.96 13.97
C ILE A 15 21.49 25.55 15.19
N SER A 16 21.24 24.65 16.12
CA SER A 16 21.03 24.81 17.56
C SER A 16 19.60 24.60 18.03
N PRO A 17 19.40 23.97 19.18
CA PRO A 17 20.40 23.70 20.21
C PRO A 17 20.54 22.22 20.57
N PHE A 18 21.67 21.65 20.31
CA PHE A 18 22.07 20.36 20.90
C PHE A 18 22.41 20.45 22.42
N LEU A 19 22.12 21.55 23.07
CA LEU A 19 22.48 21.78 24.47
C LEU A 19 21.34 22.45 25.23
N THR A 20 20.33 21.69 25.64
CA THR A 20 19.64 21.93 26.96
C THR A 20 18.83 20.72 27.37
N SER A 21 19.23 20.15 28.51
CA SER A 21 18.48 19.39 29.53
C SER A 21 17.52 18.27 29.10
N SER A 22 17.89 17.06 29.55
CA SER A 22 17.02 15.97 30.08
C SER A 22 15.51 16.18 29.93
N GLY A 23 14.99 15.61 28.86
CA GLY A 23 13.57 15.39 28.61
C GLY A 23 13.45 14.74 27.25
N ALA A 24 12.59 13.73 27.11
CA ALA A 24 12.25 13.21 25.81
C ALA A 24 11.93 14.40 24.90
N LYS A 25 12.73 14.64 23.84
CA LYS A 25 12.38 15.66 22.84
C LYS A 25 11.03 15.26 22.29
N GLU A 26 10.01 16.02 22.61
CA GLU A 26 8.74 15.94 21.93
C GLU A 26 9.02 16.30 20.47
N PHE A 27 8.91 15.33 19.56
CA PHE A 27 9.07 15.59 18.14
C PHE A 27 7.95 16.56 17.74
N MET A 28 8.34 17.79 17.41
CA MET A 28 7.37 18.81 17.01
C MET A 28 6.58 18.33 15.79
N SER A 29 5.27 18.46 15.85
CA SER A 29 4.40 18.11 14.72
C SER A 29 4.81 18.91 13.49
N LEU A 30 4.94 18.21 12.36
CA LEU A 30 5.26 18.79 11.05
C LEU A 30 4.23 19.87 10.65
N SER A 31 2.97 19.71 11.06
CA SER A 31 1.88 20.66 10.77
C SER A 31 2.14 22.09 11.26
N ASN A 32 2.99 22.28 12.28
CA ASN A 32 3.34 23.62 12.77
C ASN A 32 4.24 24.42 11.80
N PHE A 33 4.86 23.75 10.84
CA PHE A 33 5.78 24.36 9.87
C PHE A 33 5.19 24.51 8.46
N LEU A 34 4.04 23.88 8.20
CA LEU A 34 3.41 23.91 6.89
C LEU A 34 2.37 25.06 6.80
N PRO A 35 2.28 25.77 5.65
CA PRO A 35 1.35 26.87 5.47
C PRO A 35 -0.10 26.38 5.49
N LYS A 36 -1.03 27.19 6.03
CA LYS A 36 -2.45 26.95 5.87
C LYS A 36 -2.87 27.40 4.46
N ILE A 37 -3.37 26.46 3.65
CA ILE A 37 -3.80 26.69 2.27
C ILE A 37 -5.27 26.28 2.17
N THR A 38 -6.11 27.18 1.67
CA THR A 38 -7.56 26.96 1.51
C THR A 38 -7.96 26.77 0.05
N ASP A 39 -7.16 27.27 -0.89
CA ASP A 39 -7.37 27.06 -2.32
C ASP A 39 -6.75 25.74 -2.78
N ASP A 40 -7.56 24.91 -3.45
CA ASP A 40 -7.12 23.55 -3.84
C ASP A 40 -6.09 23.55 -4.97
N GLU A 41 -6.12 24.50 -5.91
CA GLU A 41 -5.09 24.57 -6.96
C GLU A 41 -3.74 25.01 -6.37
N GLU A 42 -3.77 25.97 -5.45
CA GLU A 42 -2.57 26.41 -4.75
C GLU A 42 -2.02 25.27 -3.89
N LEU A 43 -2.89 24.53 -3.19
CA LEU A 43 -2.49 23.37 -2.38
C LEU A 43 -1.70 22.34 -3.22
N TRP A 44 -2.24 21.95 -4.39
CA TRP A 44 -1.57 20.93 -5.22
C TRP A 44 -0.27 21.42 -5.85
N LYS A 45 -0.15 22.72 -6.15
CA LYS A 45 1.13 23.33 -6.56
C LYS A 45 2.15 23.29 -5.45
N VAL A 46 1.77 23.62 -4.21
CA VAL A 46 2.65 23.54 -3.04
C VAL A 46 3.01 22.10 -2.72
N VAL A 47 2.04 21.18 -2.72
CA VAL A 47 2.30 19.75 -2.53
C VAL A 47 3.31 19.24 -3.55
N ARG A 48 3.13 19.53 -4.86
CA ARG A 48 4.10 19.12 -5.89
C ARG A 48 5.51 19.69 -5.63
N SER A 49 5.61 20.91 -5.13
CA SER A 49 6.92 21.53 -4.83
C SER A 49 7.68 20.84 -3.69
N HIS A 50 6.99 20.06 -2.86
CA HIS A 50 7.61 19.24 -1.81
C HIS A 50 8.28 17.97 -2.33
N TYR A 51 8.13 17.62 -3.61
CA TYR A 51 8.71 16.41 -4.18
C TYR A 51 9.86 16.75 -5.15
N LYS A 52 10.97 16.03 -5.03
CA LYS A 52 12.05 16.04 -6.02
C LYS A 52 11.77 14.96 -7.06
N LEU A 53 11.16 15.36 -8.16
CA LEU A 53 10.83 14.47 -9.27
C LEU A 53 12.00 14.43 -10.26
N LYS A 54 12.11 13.32 -10.99
CA LYS A 54 13.01 13.21 -12.13
C LYS A 54 12.39 13.89 -13.35
N ASP A 55 13.24 14.58 -14.13
CA ASP A 55 12.83 15.25 -15.35
C ASP A 55 12.91 14.32 -16.58
N GLU A 56 13.62 13.19 -16.46
CA GLU A 56 13.90 12.29 -17.57
C GLU A 56 12.68 11.44 -17.98
N TYR A 57 11.73 11.26 -17.06
CA TYR A 57 10.51 10.48 -17.34
C TYR A 57 9.34 10.86 -16.40
N ILE A 58 8.13 10.63 -16.89
CA ILE A 58 6.89 10.73 -16.10
C ILE A 58 6.73 9.45 -15.29
N ASN A 59 6.73 9.56 -13.96
CA ASN A 59 6.51 8.42 -13.07
C ASN A 59 5.01 8.19 -12.84
N LEU A 60 4.47 7.11 -13.39
CA LEU A 60 3.11 6.63 -13.14
C LEU A 60 3.10 5.25 -12.45
N GLU A 61 4.14 4.96 -11.65
CA GLU A 61 4.27 3.75 -10.86
C GLU A 61 4.55 4.04 -9.38
N SER A 62 3.66 4.83 -8.76
CA SER A 62 3.72 5.07 -7.31
C SER A 62 3.12 3.93 -6.49
N GLY A 63 2.49 2.93 -7.13
CA GLY A 63 1.89 1.79 -6.44
C GLY A 63 2.89 0.85 -5.76
N TYR A 64 4.15 0.81 -6.19
CA TYR A 64 5.18 0.02 -5.51
C TYR A 64 5.76 0.76 -4.30
N TYR A 65 6.14 2.01 -4.50
CA TYR A 65 6.73 2.88 -3.51
C TYR A 65 6.37 4.33 -3.81
N CYS A 66 5.81 5.04 -2.84
CA CYS A 66 5.61 6.48 -2.95
C CYS A 66 6.80 7.20 -2.32
N ILE A 67 7.46 8.04 -3.13
CA ILE A 67 8.58 8.84 -2.64
C ILE A 67 8.12 9.79 -1.54
N LEU A 68 9.02 10.08 -0.59
CA LEU A 68 8.72 10.99 0.51
C LEU A 68 8.69 12.44 0.04
N PRO A 69 7.77 13.26 0.55
CA PRO A 69 7.88 14.70 0.42
C PRO A 69 9.10 15.20 1.21
N GLN A 70 9.77 16.23 0.72
CA GLN A 70 11.00 16.74 1.34
C GLN A 70 10.85 17.05 2.84
N PRO A 71 9.74 17.65 3.34
CA PRO A 71 9.57 17.84 4.77
C PRO A 71 9.67 16.54 5.58
N THR A 72 9.02 15.46 5.12
CA THR A 72 9.10 14.15 5.79
C THR A 72 10.49 13.51 5.66
N LEU A 73 11.13 13.66 4.50
CA LEU A 73 12.48 13.13 4.26
C LEU A 73 13.51 13.80 5.17
N GLU A 74 13.47 15.12 5.34
CA GLU A 74 14.40 15.85 6.20
C GLU A 74 14.23 15.41 7.68
N HIS A 75 13.01 15.28 8.17
CA HIS A 75 12.76 14.73 9.52
C HIS A 75 13.28 13.29 9.67
N PHE A 76 13.08 12.46 8.67
CA PHE A 76 13.65 11.10 8.70
C PHE A 76 15.18 11.11 8.81
N ILE A 77 15.86 11.98 8.07
CA ILE A 77 17.33 12.15 8.15
C ILE A 77 17.73 12.62 9.55
N GLU A 78 16.97 13.53 10.15
CA GLU A 78 17.20 13.99 11.53
C GLU A 78 17.01 12.85 12.54
N HIS A 79 16.01 11.98 12.37
CA HIS A 79 15.84 10.80 13.23
C HIS A 79 17.01 9.83 13.13
N VAL A 80 17.54 9.61 11.91
CA VAL A 80 18.76 8.79 11.72
C VAL A 80 19.94 9.38 12.48
N ARG A 81 20.16 10.70 12.38
CA ARG A 81 21.22 11.41 13.10
C ARG A 81 21.03 11.35 14.61
N TYR A 82 19.81 11.54 15.08
CA TYR A 82 19.47 11.51 16.51
C TYR A 82 19.71 10.13 17.12
N VAL A 83 19.18 9.08 16.50
CA VAL A 83 19.41 7.69 16.97
C VAL A 83 20.89 7.34 16.98
N ASN A 84 21.64 7.76 15.93
CA ASN A 84 23.08 7.53 15.89
C ASN A 84 23.85 8.32 16.97
N TYR A 85 23.42 9.53 17.31
CA TYR A 85 24.03 10.35 18.37
C TYR A 85 23.76 9.76 19.77
N GLU A 86 22.54 9.41 20.06
CA GLU A 86 22.14 8.82 21.35
C GLU A 86 22.64 7.38 21.54
N GLY A 87 22.80 6.63 20.44
CA GLY A 87 23.35 5.28 20.41
C GLY A 87 22.60 4.29 21.30
N ALA A 88 23.33 3.57 22.14
CA ALA A 88 22.75 2.56 23.01
C ALA A 88 21.77 3.13 24.05
N TYR A 89 21.91 4.40 24.42
CA TYR A 89 20.98 5.05 25.35
C TYR A 89 19.59 5.17 24.76
N TYR A 90 19.48 5.60 23.47
CA TYR A 90 18.20 5.59 22.76
C TYR A 90 17.57 4.20 22.74
N MET A 91 18.37 3.17 22.43
CA MET A 91 17.89 1.80 22.32
C MET A 91 17.43 1.20 23.67
N ARG A 92 17.92 1.72 24.80
CA ARG A 92 17.52 1.23 26.13
C ARG A 92 16.34 2.01 26.71
N GLU A 93 16.32 3.31 26.52
CA GLU A 93 15.38 4.20 27.22
C GLU A 93 14.20 4.64 26.33
N TYR A 94 14.39 4.83 25.04
CA TYR A 94 13.42 5.53 24.20
C TYR A 94 12.76 4.70 23.10
N GLN A 95 13.40 3.65 22.59
CA GLN A 95 12.87 2.92 21.41
C GLN A 95 11.44 2.39 21.63
N PHE A 96 11.17 1.73 22.76
CA PHE A 96 9.85 1.15 23.01
C PHE A 96 8.79 2.22 23.34
N PRO A 97 9.04 3.18 24.26
CA PRO A 97 8.09 4.26 24.49
C PRO A 97 7.74 5.06 23.22
N ASN A 98 8.73 5.36 22.37
CA ASN A 98 8.48 6.06 21.11
C ASN A 98 7.68 5.19 20.12
N LYS A 99 8.02 3.91 19.98
CA LYS A 99 7.27 2.99 19.14
C LYS A 99 5.81 2.85 19.59
N ASP A 100 5.56 2.75 20.90
CA ASP A 100 4.21 2.67 21.45
C ASP A 100 3.40 3.95 21.17
N LYS A 101 4.03 5.13 21.31
CA LYS A 101 3.41 6.42 20.98
C LYS A 101 3.02 6.50 19.51
N VAL A 102 3.92 6.09 18.61
CA VAL A 102 3.66 6.09 17.16
C VAL A 102 2.60 5.06 16.80
N ALA A 103 2.61 3.88 17.43
CA ALA A 103 1.58 2.87 17.22
C ALA A 103 0.20 3.36 17.64
N ALA A 104 0.09 4.09 18.76
CA ALA A 104 -1.16 4.70 19.19
C ALA A 104 -1.65 5.77 18.21
N GLN A 105 -0.78 6.64 17.70
CA GLN A 105 -1.11 7.64 16.69
C GLN A 105 -1.56 6.97 15.35
N LEU A 106 -0.89 5.87 14.97
CA LEU A 106 -1.27 5.11 13.79
C LEU A 106 -2.62 4.41 13.98
N ALA A 107 -2.90 3.88 15.18
CA ALA A 107 -4.20 3.28 15.50
C ALA A 107 -5.34 4.31 15.43
N GLU A 108 -5.12 5.51 15.95
CA GLU A 108 -6.07 6.64 15.79
C GLU A 108 -6.27 6.98 14.29
N PHE A 109 -5.19 7.04 13.51
CA PHE A 109 -5.23 7.37 12.08
C PHE A 109 -6.04 6.38 11.24
N VAL A 110 -6.07 5.09 11.63
CA VAL A 110 -6.83 4.04 10.94
C VAL A 110 -8.08 3.62 11.71
N ASN A 111 -8.50 4.41 12.70
CA ASN A 111 -9.68 4.18 13.55
C ASN A 111 -9.73 2.76 14.10
N THR A 112 -8.83 2.45 15.05
CA THR A 112 -8.84 1.17 15.77
C THR A 112 -8.19 1.31 17.15
N ASN A 113 -8.30 0.25 17.99
CA ASN A 113 -7.71 0.24 19.32
C ASN A 113 -6.19 0.03 19.26
N PRO A 114 -5.37 0.88 19.93
CA PRO A 114 -3.92 0.70 19.96
C PRO A 114 -3.44 -0.63 20.58
N GLU A 115 -4.27 -1.30 21.41
CA GLU A 115 -3.97 -2.64 21.92
C GLU A 115 -4.11 -3.76 20.87
N GLU A 116 -4.65 -3.46 19.69
CA GLU A 116 -4.89 -4.37 18.58
C GLU A 116 -3.98 -4.11 17.37
N LEU A 117 -3.04 -3.14 17.50
CA LEU A 117 -2.17 -2.73 16.39
C LEU A 117 -0.69 -2.74 16.80
N VAL A 118 0.16 -3.25 15.90
CA VAL A 118 1.62 -3.14 16.00
C VAL A 118 2.23 -2.66 14.68
N ILE A 119 3.38 -1.96 14.81
CA ILE A 119 4.18 -1.52 13.67
C ILE A 119 5.06 -2.69 13.22
N THR A 120 4.97 -3.05 11.95
CA THR A 120 5.78 -4.06 11.27
C THR A 120 6.66 -3.41 10.20
N ARG A 121 7.41 -4.20 9.41
CA ARG A 121 8.26 -3.67 8.34
C ARG A 121 7.51 -3.47 7.02
N ASN A 122 6.45 -4.23 6.78
CA ASN A 122 5.60 -4.14 5.58
C ASN A 122 4.38 -5.07 5.71
N ALA A 123 3.44 -4.98 4.76
CA ALA A 123 2.28 -5.85 4.71
C ALA A 123 2.63 -7.33 4.53
N THR A 124 3.69 -7.65 3.79
CA THR A 124 4.13 -9.05 3.57
C THR A 124 4.47 -9.72 4.89
N GLU A 125 5.29 -9.07 5.75
CA GLU A 125 5.58 -9.59 7.09
C GLU A 125 4.30 -9.79 7.91
N SER A 126 3.40 -8.82 7.87
CA SER A 126 2.15 -8.85 8.64
C SER A 126 1.23 -9.98 8.19
N LEU A 127 1.04 -10.14 6.89
CA LEU A 127 0.20 -11.18 6.29
C LEU A 127 0.80 -12.57 6.50
N ASP A 128 2.11 -12.71 6.26
CA ASP A 128 2.83 -13.97 6.46
C ASP A 128 2.78 -14.42 7.92
N LEU A 129 2.85 -13.48 8.87
CA LEU A 129 2.73 -13.79 10.30
C LEU A 129 1.35 -14.41 10.60
N ILE A 130 0.27 -13.85 10.06
CA ILE A 130 -1.07 -14.42 10.25
C ILE A 130 -1.19 -15.76 9.51
N ILE A 131 -0.84 -15.82 8.22
CA ILE A 131 -0.97 -17.04 7.41
C ILE A 131 -0.16 -18.20 8.01
N SER A 132 1.07 -17.93 8.45
CA SER A 132 1.92 -18.96 9.05
C SER A 132 1.61 -19.27 10.51
N GLY A 133 1.17 -18.27 11.27
CA GLY A 133 0.86 -18.39 12.69
C GLY A 133 -0.56 -18.88 12.98
N PHE A 134 -1.42 -18.99 11.98
CA PHE A 134 -2.77 -19.51 12.14
C PHE A 134 -2.73 -20.98 12.60
N PRO A 135 -3.60 -21.43 13.53
CA PRO A 135 -3.56 -22.77 14.10
C PRO A 135 -4.17 -23.82 13.16
N TRP A 136 -3.55 -23.98 12.00
CA TRP A 136 -3.99 -24.88 10.96
C TRP A 136 -4.01 -26.35 11.40
N LYS A 137 -4.98 -27.09 10.86
CA LYS A 137 -5.03 -28.55 10.95
C LYS A 137 -5.08 -29.14 9.54
N ASN A 138 -4.56 -30.35 9.39
CA ASN A 138 -4.62 -31.07 8.12
C ASN A 138 -6.08 -31.16 7.62
N GLY A 139 -6.30 -30.74 6.38
CA GLY A 139 -7.59 -30.70 5.73
C GLY A 139 -8.42 -29.43 5.98
N ASP A 140 -7.94 -28.47 6.79
CA ASP A 140 -8.54 -27.14 6.86
C ASP A 140 -8.44 -26.44 5.50
N GLU A 141 -9.35 -25.52 5.23
CA GLU A 141 -9.42 -24.80 3.96
C GLU A 141 -9.16 -23.31 4.13
N ALA A 142 -8.40 -22.74 3.19
CA ALA A 142 -8.21 -21.30 3.00
C ALA A 142 -8.77 -20.86 1.65
N ILE A 143 -9.44 -19.70 1.60
CA ILE A 143 -9.98 -19.11 0.37
C ILE A 143 -9.22 -17.82 0.07
N TYR A 144 -8.79 -17.60 -1.17
CA TYR A 144 -8.18 -16.37 -1.66
C TYR A 144 -8.42 -16.21 -3.17
N ALA A 145 -8.12 -15.03 -3.71
CA ALA A 145 -8.31 -14.76 -5.14
C ALA A 145 -7.00 -14.92 -5.93
N GLU A 146 -7.09 -15.28 -7.22
CA GLU A 146 -5.94 -15.30 -8.12
C GLU A 146 -5.36 -13.88 -8.36
N GLN A 147 -6.14 -12.83 -8.10
CA GLN A 147 -5.73 -11.42 -8.16
C GLN A 147 -5.00 -10.96 -6.91
N ASP A 148 -4.94 -11.75 -5.85
CA ASP A 148 -4.20 -11.42 -4.64
C ASP A 148 -2.68 -11.38 -4.90
N TYR A 149 -1.96 -10.73 -4.00
CA TYR A 149 -0.52 -10.55 -4.17
C TYR A 149 0.22 -11.90 -4.24
N GLY A 150 1.02 -12.10 -5.29
CA GLY A 150 1.67 -13.38 -5.58
C GLY A 150 2.51 -13.95 -4.45
N ALA A 151 3.14 -13.10 -3.62
CA ALA A 151 3.88 -13.57 -2.45
C ALA A 151 2.95 -14.24 -1.42
N MET A 152 1.73 -13.71 -1.23
CA MET A 152 0.75 -14.31 -0.31
C MET A 152 0.17 -15.61 -0.85
N ILE A 153 -0.09 -15.67 -2.15
CA ILE A 153 -0.46 -16.92 -2.83
C ILE A 153 0.63 -18.00 -2.61
N ASN A 154 1.89 -17.62 -2.75
CA ASN A 154 3.02 -18.52 -2.51
C ASN A 154 3.13 -18.93 -1.04
N GLN A 155 2.81 -18.03 -0.10
CA GLN A 155 2.78 -18.34 1.33
C GLN A 155 1.68 -19.37 1.66
N PHE A 156 0.46 -19.22 1.12
CA PHE A 156 -0.58 -20.23 1.26
C PHE A 156 -0.18 -21.57 0.67
N LYS A 157 0.51 -21.60 -0.49
CA LYS A 157 1.05 -22.84 -1.08
C LYS A 157 2.11 -23.48 -0.18
N LEU A 158 2.95 -22.67 0.46
CA LEU A 158 3.96 -23.16 1.42
C LEU A 158 3.29 -23.77 2.65
N VAL A 159 2.31 -23.10 3.23
CA VAL A 159 1.55 -23.60 4.39
C VAL A 159 0.77 -24.87 4.03
N ALA A 160 0.16 -24.92 2.83
CA ALA A 160 -0.51 -26.13 2.36
C ALA A 160 0.44 -27.34 2.30
N LYS A 161 1.68 -27.11 1.86
CA LYS A 161 2.72 -28.15 1.82
C LYS A 161 3.18 -28.59 3.21
N ARG A 162 3.21 -27.67 4.17
CA ARG A 162 3.70 -27.90 5.53
C ARG A 162 2.62 -28.49 6.43
N GLU A 163 1.40 -27.96 6.39
CA GLU A 163 0.33 -28.26 7.31
C GLU A 163 -0.79 -29.14 6.70
N GLY A 164 -0.77 -29.34 5.38
CA GLY A 164 -1.78 -30.14 4.69
C GLY A 164 -3.13 -29.44 4.52
N ILE A 165 -3.16 -28.09 4.51
CA ILE A 165 -4.39 -27.33 4.21
C ILE A 165 -4.74 -27.38 2.72
N ILE A 166 -5.98 -27.06 2.40
CA ILE A 166 -6.51 -27.03 1.05
C ILE A 166 -6.75 -25.57 0.66
N ASN A 167 -6.07 -25.11 -0.39
CA ASN A 167 -6.24 -23.77 -0.95
C ASN A 167 -7.37 -23.77 -1.98
N LYS A 168 -8.37 -22.93 -1.78
CA LYS A 168 -9.45 -22.65 -2.73
C LYS A 168 -9.24 -21.29 -3.38
N VAL A 169 -9.13 -21.26 -4.69
CA VAL A 169 -8.82 -20.04 -5.44
C VAL A 169 -10.06 -19.60 -6.20
N ILE A 170 -10.43 -18.34 -6.04
CA ILE A 170 -11.49 -17.70 -6.82
C ILE A 170 -10.89 -16.71 -7.82
N SER A 171 -11.72 -16.25 -8.76
CA SER A 171 -11.38 -15.17 -9.69
C SER A 171 -12.35 -14.01 -9.54
N VAL A 172 -11.85 -12.82 -9.20
CA VAL A 172 -12.66 -11.61 -9.08
C VAL A 172 -12.77 -10.94 -10.44
N PRO A 173 -14.00 -10.65 -10.95
CA PRO A 173 -14.16 -9.99 -12.23
C PRO A 173 -13.64 -8.54 -12.20
N ASN A 174 -13.01 -8.09 -13.29
CA ASN A 174 -12.51 -6.72 -13.40
C ASN A 174 -13.64 -5.67 -13.37
N HIS A 175 -14.85 -6.05 -13.79
CA HIS A 175 -16.03 -5.19 -13.85
C HIS A 175 -17.23 -5.90 -13.19
N PRO A 176 -17.26 -6.00 -11.85
CA PRO A 176 -18.37 -6.64 -11.15
C PRO A 176 -19.65 -5.81 -11.29
N LYS A 177 -20.79 -6.51 -11.32
CA LYS A 177 -22.11 -5.87 -11.43
C LYS A 177 -22.60 -5.30 -10.11
N SER A 178 -22.19 -5.91 -8.99
CA SER A 178 -22.56 -5.49 -7.65
C SER A 178 -21.57 -6.01 -6.60
N ASP A 179 -21.73 -5.56 -5.34
CA ASP A 179 -20.99 -6.12 -4.20
C ASP A 179 -21.39 -7.57 -3.93
N GLU A 180 -22.66 -7.90 -4.11
CA GLU A 180 -23.20 -9.23 -3.88
C GLU A 180 -22.61 -10.27 -4.83
N GLU A 181 -22.30 -9.88 -6.09
CA GLU A 181 -21.56 -10.74 -7.00
C GLU A 181 -20.19 -11.11 -6.43
N ILE A 182 -19.44 -10.12 -5.90
CA ILE A 182 -18.13 -10.35 -5.30
C ILE A 182 -18.24 -11.21 -4.03
N VAL A 183 -19.19 -10.89 -3.12
CA VAL A 183 -19.42 -11.65 -1.89
C VAL A 183 -19.73 -13.11 -2.19
N SER A 184 -20.60 -13.36 -3.19
CA SER A 184 -21.01 -14.71 -3.58
C SER A 184 -19.85 -15.56 -4.11
N LEU A 185 -18.80 -14.95 -4.70
CA LEU A 185 -17.61 -15.69 -5.14
C LEU A 185 -16.89 -16.36 -3.97
N TYR A 186 -16.78 -15.66 -2.84
CA TYR A 186 -16.20 -16.22 -1.61
C TYR A 186 -17.15 -17.17 -0.94
N GLU A 187 -18.44 -16.79 -0.77
CA GLU A 187 -19.45 -17.58 -0.09
C GLU A 187 -19.60 -18.98 -0.69
N ASN A 188 -19.66 -19.08 -2.03
CA ASN A 188 -19.81 -20.35 -2.74
C ASN A 188 -18.65 -21.34 -2.54
N GLN A 189 -17.51 -20.90 -2.00
CA GLN A 189 -16.38 -21.75 -1.68
C GLN A 189 -16.34 -22.21 -0.23
N ILE A 190 -17.18 -21.64 0.65
CA ILE A 190 -17.16 -21.96 2.08
C ILE A 190 -17.73 -23.37 2.31
N THR A 191 -17.04 -24.14 3.13
CA THR A 191 -17.49 -25.42 3.69
C THR A 191 -17.25 -25.44 5.20
N SER A 192 -17.67 -26.50 5.88
CA SER A 192 -17.40 -26.71 7.31
C SER A 192 -15.90 -26.77 7.67
N LYS A 193 -15.02 -26.95 6.67
CA LYS A 193 -13.57 -27.01 6.82
C LYS A 193 -12.89 -25.65 6.60
N THR A 194 -13.58 -24.68 6.04
CA THR A 194 -13.03 -23.34 5.78
C THR A 194 -12.74 -22.64 7.10
N LYS A 195 -11.54 -22.08 7.25
CA LYS A 195 -11.06 -21.42 8.48
C LYS A 195 -10.66 -19.98 8.27
N LEU A 196 -10.14 -19.64 7.10
CA LEU A 196 -9.63 -18.31 6.80
C LEU A 196 -9.96 -17.92 5.36
N ILE A 197 -10.45 -16.71 5.18
CA ILE A 197 -10.53 -16.03 3.89
C ILE A 197 -9.49 -14.93 3.90
N MET A 198 -8.60 -14.88 2.90
CA MET A 198 -7.81 -13.68 2.61
C MET A 198 -8.47 -12.90 1.49
N VAL A 199 -8.52 -11.58 1.64
CA VAL A 199 -9.10 -10.67 0.67
C VAL A 199 -8.28 -9.38 0.55
N CYS A 200 -7.93 -8.97 -0.68
CA CYS A 200 -7.38 -7.64 -0.91
C CYS A 200 -8.43 -6.57 -0.65
N HIS A 201 -8.12 -5.54 0.15
CA HIS A 201 -8.98 -4.37 0.27
C HIS A 201 -8.98 -3.57 -1.03
N GLN A 202 -7.80 -3.43 -1.66
CA GLN A 202 -7.66 -2.93 -3.02
C GLN A 202 -6.74 -3.85 -3.83
N ILE A 203 -7.26 -4.42 -4.89
CA ILE A 203 -6.49 -5.29 -5.81
C ILE A 203 -5.40 -4.45 -6.48
N ASN A 204 -4.15 -4.80 -6.24
CA ASN A 204 -2.99 -4.02 -6.68
C ASN A 204 -2.80 -3.95 -8.19
N ILE A 205 -3.34 -4.90 -8.95
CA ILE A 205 -3.17 -4.99 -10.41
C ILE A 205 -4.26 -4.26 -11.20
N THR A 206 -5.45 -4.06 -10.63
CA THR A 206 -6.59 -3.37 -11.28
C THR A 206 -6.97 -2.07 -10.61
N GLY A 207 -6.61 -1.91 -9.32
CA GLY A 207 -7.06 -0.81 -8.47
C GLY A 207 -8.47 -0.99 -7.91
N GLN A 208 -9.10 -2.16 -8.13
CA GLN A 208 -10.45 -2.44 -7.64
C GLN A 208 -10.50 -2.53 -6.12
N ILE A 209 -11.37 -1.73 -5.50
CA ILE A 209 -11.68 -1.77 -4.07
C ILE A 209 -12.82 -2.78 -3.85
N LEU A 210 -12.62 -3.72 -2.94
CA LEU A 210 -13.57 -4.78 -2.62
C LEU A 210 -14.45 -4.42 -1.42
N PRO A 211 -15.69 -4.96 -1.34
CA PRO A 211 -16.64 -4.66 -0.27
C PRO A 211 -16.30 -5.43 1.02
N ILE A 212 -15.21 -5.07 1.69
CA ILE A 212 -14.63 -5.82 2.82
C ILE A 212 -15.65 -6.08 3.92
N ARG A 213 -16.39 -5.05 4.35
CA ARG A 213 -17.38 -5.22 5.42
C ARG A 213 -18.40 -6.31 5.10
N LYS A 214 -18.93 -6.32 3.87
CA LYS A 214 -19.90 -7.33 3.45
C LYS A 214 -19.30 -8.74 3.40
N ILE A 215 -18.04 -8.85 2.97
CA ILE A 215 -17.31 -10.13 2.95
C ILE A 215 -17.05 -10.61 4.38
N CYS A 216 -16.66 -9.72 5.30
CA CYS A 216 -16.46 -10.07 6.70
C CYS A 216 -17.78 -10.54 7.36
N ASP A 217 -18.85 -9.79 7.20
CA ASP A 217 -20.15 -10.14 7.78
C ASP A 217 -20.67 -11.48 7.24
N MET A 218 -20.50 -11.74 5.94
CA MET A 218 -20.81 -13.04 5.33
C MET A 218 -19.93 -14.15 5.94
N ALA A 219 -18.60 -14.02 5.95
CA ALA A 219 -17.67 -15.03 6.46
C ALA A 219 -17.93 -15.36 7.93
N HIS A 220 -18.18 -14.35 8.76
CA HIS A 220 -18.50 -14.52 10.18
C HIS A 220 -19.80 -15.29 10.40
N SER A 221 -20.80 -15.20 9.50
CA SER A 221 -22.03 -15.99 9.59
C SER A 221 -21.77 -17.51 9.47
N TYR A 222 -20.63 -17.88 8.88
CA TYR A 222 -20.14 -19.26 8.77
C TYR A 222 -19.05 -19.61 9.81
N GLY A 223 -18.67 -18.68 10.69
CA GLY A 223 -17.61 -18.86 11.67
C GLY A 223 -16.21 -18.89 11.05
N VAL A 224 -15.99 -18.20 9.94
CA VAL A 224 -14.73 -18.11 9.21
C VAL A 224 -14.08 -16.76 9.47
N ASP A 225 -12.77 -16.76 9.82
CA ASP A 225 -11.99 -15.54 10.02
C ASP A 225 -11.65 -14.88 8.68
N VAL A 226 -11.46 -13.54 8.69
CA VAL A 226 -11.08 -12.77 7.51
C VAL A 226 -9.77 -12.02 7.75
N LEU A 227 -8.77 -12.29 6.88
CA LEU A 227 -7.50 -11.56 6.77
C LEU A 227 -7.58 -10.59 5.60
N VAL A 228 -7.43 -9.30 5.89
CA VAL A 228 -7.51 -8.25 4.89
C VAL A 228 -6.12 -7.76 4.50
N ASP A 229 -5.78 -7.90 3.22
CA ASP A 229 -4.60 -7.27 2.62
C ASP A 229 -4.93 -5.83 2.22
N GLY A 230 -4.62 -4.89 3.10
CA GLY A 230 -4.74 -3.46 2.89
C GLY A 230 -3.44 -2.79 2.47
N ALA A 231 -2.50 -3.52 1.85
CA ALA A 231 -1.16 -3.03 1.50
C ALA A 231 -1.17 -1.70 0.72
N HIS A 232 -2.25 -1.41 0.01
CA HIS A 232 -2.40 -0.20 -0.81
C HIS A 232 -3.40 0.82 -0.24
N CYS A 233 -3.96 0.62 0.95
CA CYS A 233 -5.12 1.42 1.38
C CYS A 233 -4.76 2.56 2.31
N VAL A 234 -3.96 2.31 3.36
CA VAL A 234 -3.61 3.30 4.37
C VAL A 234 -2.86 4.48 3.74
N GLY A 235 -3.42 5.67 3.90
CA GLY A 235 -2.91 6.90 3.30
C GLY A 235 -3.27 7.10 1.81
N GLN A 236 -4.01 6.17 1.18
CA GLN A 236 -4.58 6.37 -0.16
C GLN A 236 -5.99 6.94 -0.07
N PHE A 237 -6.81 6.36 0.78
CA PHE A 237 -8.17 6.80 1.08
C PHE A 237 -8.43 6.63 2.59
N ASP A 238 -9.58 7.12 3.04
CA ASP A 238 -9.98 7.03 4.44
C ASP A 238 -10.26 5.57 4.82
N VAL A 239 -9.47 5.02 5.75
CA VAL A 239 -9.57 3.63 6.22
C VAL A 239 -9.95 3.62 7.69
N SER A 240 -11.11 3.04 8.00
CA SER A 240 -11.54 2.74 9.36
C SER A 240 -11.53 1.22 9.55
N ILE A 241 -10.54 0.68 10.27
CA ILE A 241 -10.41 -0.78 10.45
C ILE A 241 -11.59 -1.33 11.25
N ASP A 242 -12.06 -0.60 12.26
CA ASP A 242 -13.20 -1.03 13.09
C ASP A 242 -14.47 -1.16 12.24
N ASP A 243 -14.69 -0.28 11.25
CA ASP A 243 -15.85 -0.35 10.36
C ASP A 243 -15.78 -1.54 9.39
N LEU A 244 -14.61 -2.09 9.11
CA LEU A 244 -14.45 -3.25 8.23
C LEU A 244 -14.89 -4.55 8.91
N ASN A 245 -14.92 -4.60 10.26
CA ASN A 245 -15.26 -5.80 11.03
C ASN A 245 -14.39 -7.03 10.68
N CYS A 246 -13.12 -6.81 10.32
CA CYS A 246 -12.21 -7.89 9.97
C CYS A 246 -11.52 -8.47 11.22
N ASP A 247 -10.96 -9.67 11.09
CA ASP A 247 -10.22 -10.33 12.16
C ASP A 247 -8.74 -9.91 12.16
N TYR A 248 -8.19 -9.66 10.98
CA TYR A 248 -6.81 -9.26 10.76
C TYR A 248 -6.72 -8.25 9.61
N TYR A 249 -5.86 -7.26 9.76
CA TYR A 249 -5.59 -6.27 8.72
C TYR A 249 -4.10 -5.96 8.62
N ALA A 250 -3.57 -5.88 7.40
CA ALA A 250 -2.18 -5.55 7.16
C ALA A 250 -2.04 -4.43 6.14
N SER A 251 -1.06 -3.54 6.34
CA SER A 251 -0.75 -2.51 5.34
C SER A 251 0.74 -2.20 5.24
N SER A 252 1.17 -1.71 4.07
CA SER A 252 2.52 -1.20 3.81
C SER A 252 2.50 0.33 3.80
N LEU A 253 3.06 0.95 4.84
CA LEU A 253 2.98 2.40 5.03
C LEU A 253 3.91 3.18 4.08
N HIS A 254 4.99 2.55 3.58
CA HIS A 254 5.90 3.12 2.59
C HIS A 254 5.29 3.28 1.19
N LYS A 255 4.05 2.81 0.99
CA LYS A 255 3.27 3.07 -0.22
C LYS A 255 2.54 4.41 -0.08
N TRP A 256 1.25 4.40 0.13
CA TRP A 256 0.42 5.62 0.04
C TRP A 256 0.52 6.56 1.23
N LEU A 257 0.96 6.11 2.40
CA LEU A 257 1.28 7.00 3.52
C LEU A 257 2.65 7.71 3.32
N SER A 258 3.48 7.22 2.36
CA SER A 258 4.79 7.79 2.03
C SER A 258 5.75 7.85 3.21
N THR A 259 5.84 6.75 3.97
CA THR A 259 6.87 6.58 4.99
C THR A 259 8.19 6.08 4.36
N PRO A 260 9.32 6.17 5.06
CA PRO A 260 10.52 5.45 4.66
C PRO A 260 10.27 3.94 4.50
N LEU A 261 11.10 3.25 3.69
CA LEU A 261 11.03 1.80 3.53
C LEU A 261 11.22 1.10 4.88
N GLY A 262 10.51 -0.01 5.07
CA GLY A 262 10.56 -0.78 6.32
C GLY A 262 9.51 -0.34 7.34
N ALA A 263 8.38 0.23 6.90
CA ALA A 263 7.22 0.57 7.71
C ALA A 263 5.96 -0.13 7.21
N GLY A 264 5.25 -0.78 8.10
CA GLY A 264 3.97 -1.43 7.90
C GLY A 264 3.17 -1.48 9.19
N LEU A 265 1.96 -2.02 9.13
CA LEU A 265 1.14 -2.30 10.30
C LEU A 265 0.54 -3.70 10.23
N LEU A 266 0.28 -4.26 11.40
CA LEU A 266 -0.55 -5.42 11.62
C LEU A 266 -1.61 -5.06 12.66
N TYR A 267 -2.87 -5.23 12.31
CA TYR A 267 -4.01 -5.25 13.22
C TYR A 267 -4.47 -6.69 13.44
N VAL A 268 -4.76 -7.02 14.67
CA VAL A 268 -5.38 -8.29 15.08
C VAL A 268 -6.48 -8.00 16.07
N ASN A 269 -7.72 -8.36 15.71
CA ASN A 269 -8.85 -8.24 16.64
C ASN A 269 -8.52 -8.92 17.97
N LYS A 270 -8.79 -8.26 19.09
CA LYS A 270 -8.41 -8.67 20.45
C LYS A 270 -8.78 -10.12 20.78
N LYS A 271 -9.94 -10.60 20.29
CA LYS A 271 -10.41 -11.99 20.48
C LYS A 271 -9.50 -13.03 19.82
N ASN A 272 -8.71 -12.64 18.82
CA ASN A 272 -7.89 -13.53 18.01
C ASN A 272 -6.38 -13.45 18.32
N ILE A 273 -5.93 -12.49 19.14
CA ILE A 273 -4.49 -12.31 19.44
C ILE A 273 -3.88 -13.59 19.99
N SER A 274 -4.53 -14.24 20.95
CA SER A 274 -4.01 -15.45 21.59
C SER A 274 -3.99 -16.69 20.66
N LYS A 275 -4.77 -16.64 19.58
CA LYS A 275 -4.92 -17.72 18.59
C LYS A 275 -3.69 -17.83 17.67
N ILE A 276 -3.02 -16.71 17.38
CA ILE A 276 -1.95 -16.63 16.38
C ILE A 276 -0.59 -16.99 17.01
N TRP A 277 0.16 -17.88 16.41
CA TRP A 277 1.54 -18.19 16.76
C TRP A 277 2.47 -17.10 16.23
N PRO A 278 3.42 -16.57 17.04
CA PRO A 278 4.41 -15.61 16.56
C PRO A 278 5.47 -16.27 15.68
N PHE A 279 6.12 -15.49 14.79
CA PHE A 279 7.30 -15.97 14.05
C PHE A 279 8.49 -16.27 14.96
N PHE A 280 8.70 -15.39 15.94
CA PHE A 280 9.82 -15.50 16.87
C PHE A 280 9.28 -15.49 18.30
N ALA A 281 9.86 -16.32 19.16
CA ALA A 281 9.49 -16.35 20.55
C ALA A 281 9.76 -14.98 21.21
N SER A 282 8.77 -14.46 21.91
CA SER A 282 8.92 -13.27 22.76
C SER A 282 9.00 -13.67 24.24
N GLY A 283 9.53 -12.76 25.08
CA GLY A 283 9.54 -12.96 26.54
C GLY A 283 8.17 -12.76 27.20
N SER A 284 7.16 -12.26 26.48
CA SER A 284 5.82 -12.00 27.03
C SER A 284 5.10 -13.31 27.34
N GLN A 285 4.62 -13.44 28.61
CA GLN A 285 3.76 -14.54 29.05
C GLN A 285 2.27 -14.25 28.83
N ASN A 286 1.92 -13.01 28.48
CA ASN A 286 0.54 -12.62 28.20
C ASN A 286 0.17 -12.96 26.75
N LEU A 287 -0.62 -14.02 26.55
CA LEU A 287 -1.06 -14.45 25.22
C LEU A 287 -1.96 -13.43 24.51
N ASN A 288 -2.59 -12.51 25.26
CA ASN A 288 -3.46 -11.47 24.71
C ASN A 288 -2.70 -10.16 24.40
N ASP A 289 -1.40 -10.10 24.64
CA ASP A 289 -0.57 -8.96 24.27
C ASP A 289 -0.14 -9.08 22.80
N ILE A 290 -0.63 -8.19 21.94
CA ILE A 290 -0.29 -8.18 20.52
C ILE A 290 1.21 -8.00 20.27
N LYS A 291 1.94 -7.34 21.19
CA LYS A 291 3.39 -7.11 21.07
C LYS A 291 4.19 -8.41 20.98
N ARG A 292 3.65 -9.53 21.49
CA ARG A 292 4.28 -10.85 21.32
C ARG A 292 4.40 -11.28 19.86
N LEU A 293 3.55 -10.75 18.97
CA LEU A 293 3.55 -11.02 17.54
C LEU A 293 4.58 -10.17 16.78
N ASN A 294 5.15 -9.14 17.43
CA ASN A 294 6.03 -8.16 16.80
C ASN A 294 7.50 -8.22 17.31
N HIS A 295 7.93 -9.35 17.89
CA HIS A 295 9.33 -9.50 18.29
C HIS A 295 10.19 -9.81 17.06
N THR A 296 11.00 -8.84 16.61
CA THR A 296 11.87 -8.97 15.42
C THR A 296 13.34 -8.71 15.73
N GLY A 297 13.72 -8.56 17.02
CA GLY A 297 15.05 -8.16 17.42
C GLY A 297 15.35 -6.69 17.11
N THR A 298 16.62 -6.37 16.95
CA THR A 298 17.06 -5.00 16.62
C THR A 298 16.63 -4.64 15.19
N HIS A 299 15.98 -3.50 15.05
CA HIS A 299 15.45 -3.04 13.76
C HIS A 299 15.67 -1.52 13.57
N PRO A 300 15.41 -0.94 12.38
CA PRO A 300 15.60 0.48 12.09
C PRO A 300 14.59 1.37 12.83
N VAL A 301 14.81 1.67 14.11
CA VAL A 301 13.88 2.42 15.00
C VAL A 301 13.59 3.85 14.53
N HIS A 302 14.50 4.47 13.76
CA HIS A 302 14.29 5.78 13.14
C HIS A 302 13.16 5.75 12.09
N THR A 303 12.91 4.60 11.47
CA THR A 303 11.76 4.41 10.56
C THR A 303 10.44 4.42 11.32
N ASP A 304 10.38 3.80 12.50
CA ASP A 304 9.16 3.81 13.34
C ASP A 304 8.76 5.26 13.67
N ILE A 305 9.72 6.10 14.08
CA ILE A 305 9.46 7.50 14.42
C ILE A 305 8.96 8.30 13.21
N ALA A 306 9.52 8.04 12.02
CA ALA A 306 9.15 8.75 10.80
C ALA A 306 7.70 8.51 10.35
N ILE A 307 7.03 7.45 10.83
CA ILE A 307 5.60 7.22 10.60
C ILE A 307 4.77 8.40 11.12
N SER A 308 5.11 8.93 12.29
CA SER A 308 4.43 10.11 12.88
C SER A 308 4.48 11.31 11.93
N ASN A 309 5.65 11.61 11.35
CA ASN A 309 5.78 12.74 10.42
C ASN A 309 5.00 12.53 9.12
N ALA A 310 4.88 11.28 8.64
CA ALA A 310 4.07 10.97 7.48
C ALA A 310 2.57 11.15 7.77
N ILE A 311 2.08 10.73 8.94
CA ILE A 311 0.72 10.98 9.40
C ILE A 311 0.45 12.49 9.49
N ASP A 312 1.36 13.27 10.10
CA ASP A 312 1.23 14.72 10.19
C ASP A 312 1.13 15.38 8.82
N TYR A 313 1.94 14.93 7.85
CA TYR A 313 1.90 15.45 6.49
C TYR A 313 0.57 15.16 5.79
N ILE A 314 0.03 13.95 5.96
CA ILE A 314 -1.28 13.61 5.40
C ILE A 314 -2.40 14.37 6.10
N ASN A 315 -2.33 14.54 7.42
CA ASN A 315 -3.32 15.34 8.17
C ASN A 315 -3.29 16.82 7.75
N TRP A 316 -2.13 17.36 7.41
CA TRP A 316 -2.02 18.71 6.84
C TRP A 316 -2.72 18.85 5.48
N ILE A 317 -2.60 17.86 4.59
CA ILE A 317 -3.32 17.83 3.32
C ILE A 317 -4.83 17.60 3.58
N GLY A 318 -5.15 16.71 4.50
CA GLY A 318 -6.46 16.11 4.73
C GLY A 318 -6.62 14.81 3.94
N VAL A 319 -6.93 13.71 4.66
CA VAL A 319 -7.08 12.35 4.05
C VAL A 319 -8.10 12.36 2.91
N LYS A 320 -9.28 12.96 3.14
CA LYS A 320 -10.35 13.07 2.13
C LYS A 320 -9.94 13.87 0.90
N LYS A 321 -9.25 15.00 1.07
CA LYS A 321 -8.72 15.79 -0.06
C LYS A 321 -7.70 14.99 -0.88
N LYS A 322 -6.84 14.23 -0.21
CA LYS A 322 -5.90 13.34 -0.89
C LYS A 322 -6.62 12.26 -1.69
N GLU A 323 -7.62 11.61 -1.10
CA GLU A 323 -8.46 10.61 -1.75
C GLU A 323 -9.15 11.18 -2.99
N GLU A 324 -9.82 12.34 -2.86
CA GLU A 324 -10.48 13.03 -3.96
C GLU A 324 -9.51 13.35 -5.10
N ARG A 325 -8.31 13.84 -4.77
CA ARG A 325 -7.25 14.09 -5.76
C ARG A 325 -6.82 12.83 -6.48
N LEU A 326 -6.60 11.73 -5.76
CA LEU A 326 -6.18 10.47 -6.36
C LEU A 326 -7.27 9.85 -7.25
N ARG A 327 -8.53 9.89 -6.81
CA ARG A 327 -9.69 9.47 -7.63
C ARG A 327 -9.83 10.34 -8.88
N PHE A 328 -9.68 11.66 -8.75
CA PHE A 328 -9.67 12.58 -9.88
C PHE A 328 -8.57 12.21 -10.89
N LEU A 329 -7.33 12.05 -10.45
CA LEU A 329 -6.21 11.72 -11.34
C LEU A 329 -6.41 10.38 -12.03
N GLN A 330 -6.89 9.36 -11.33
CA GLN A 330 -7.16 8.05 -11.91
C GLN A 330 -8.26 8.12 -12.97
N ARG A 331 -9.35 8.80 -12.70
CA ARG A 331 -10.47 8.97 -13.65
C ARG A 331 -10.09 9.84 -14.83
N TYR A 332 -9.30 10.89 -14.62
CA TYR A 332 -8.90 11.83 -15.66
C TYR A 332 -8.33 11.14 -16.91
N TRP A 333 -7.48 10.15 -16.71
CA TRP A 333 -6.91 9.39 -17.82
C TRP A 333 -7.79 8.20 -18.23
N SER A 334 -8.39 7.50 -17.28
CA SER A 334 -9.13 6.27 -17.59
C SER A 334 -10.42 6.55 -18.36
N ASP A 335 -11.16 7.59 -18.01
CA ASP A 335 -12.39 7.98 -18.71
C ASP A 335 -12.10 8.44 -20.15
N LYS A 336 -10.97 9.11 -20.39
CA LYS A 336 -10.53 9.50 -21.75
C LYS A 336 -10.15 8.31 -22.62
N LEU A 337 -9.81 7.16 -22.02
CA LEU A 337 -9.40 5.95 -22.73
C LEU A 337 -10.52 4.91 -22.87
N ARG A 338 -11.54 4.95 -22.00
CA ARG A 338 -12.70 4.04 -22.09
C ARG A 338 -13.38 4.16 -23.43
N GLY A 339 -13.81 3.02 -24.00
CA GLY A 339 -14.51 2.95 -25.27
C GLY A 339 -13.66 3.20 -26.52
N LYS A 340 -12.37 3.57 -26.38
CA LYS A 340 -11.49 3.68 -27.54
C LYS A 340 -11.21 2.31 -28.15
N LYS A 341 -11.12 2.27 -29.49
CA LYS A 341 -10.82 1.04 -30.24
C LYS A 341 -9.50 0.43 -29.77
N ASN A 342 -9.47 -0.88 -29.57
CA ASN A 342 -8.33 -1.67 -29.09
C ASN A 342 -7.83 -1.35 -27.68
N VAL A 343 -8.46 -0.43 -26.94
CA VAL A 343 -8.09 -0.13 -25.56
C VAL A 343 -8.96 -0.93 -24.60
N LEU A 344 -8.34 -1.47 -23.54
CA LEU A 344 -8.98 -2.20 -22.46
C LEU A 344 -8.65 -1.46 -21.16
N VAL A 345 -9.64 -0.86 -20.50
CA VAL A 345 -9.48 -0.33 -19.13
C VAL A 345 -9.96 -1.40 -18.17
N ASN A 346 -9.03 -2.06 -17.47
CA ASN A 346 -9.31 -3.19 -16.57
C ASN A 346 -9.80 -2.74 -15.17
N THR A 347 -9.77 -1.44 -14.89
CA THR A 347 -10.27 -0.85 -13.65
C THR A 347 -11.78 -0.64 -13.74
N PRO A 348 -12.56 -0.91 -12.68
CA PRO A 348 -14.00 -0.63 -12.66
C PRO A 348 -14.33 0.81 -13.02
N GLU A 349 -15.50 1.01 -13.64
CA GLU A 349 -15.99 2.34 -13.99
C GLU A 349 -16.57 3.09 -12.79
N ASP A 350 -17.13 2.36 -11.82
CA ASP A 350 -17.69 2.93 -10.60
C ASP A 350 -16.58 3.59 -9.78
N ILE A 351 -16.77 4.89 -9.51
CA ILE A 351 -15.81 5.73 -8.77
C ILE A 351 -15.57 5.21 -7.33
N GLN A 352 -16.55 4.54 -6.73
CA GLN A 352 -16.40 4.00 -5.38
C GLN A 352 -15.50 2.75 -5.37
N ARG A 353 -15.32 2.10 -6.53
CA ARG A 353 -14.56 0.86 -6.66
C ARG A 353 -13.10 1.06 -7.10
N SER A 354 -12.60 2.29 -7.13
CA SER A 354 -11.19 2.54 -7.44
C SER A 354 -10.71 3.85 -6.79
N CYS A 355 -9.39 4.00 -6.64
CA CYS A 355 -8.77 5.22 -6.16
C CYS A 355 -7.51 5.53 -6.98
N GLY A 356 -6.32 5.61 -6.38
CA GLY A 356 -5.09 6.03 -7.05
C GLY A 356 -4.48 5.00 -8.02
N ILE A 357 -5.00 3.77 -8.10
CA ILE A 357 -4.50 2.72 -9.00
C ILE A 357 -5.52 2.47 -10.10
N GLY A 358 -5.04 2.28 -11.32
CA GLY A 358 -5.81 1.75 -12.43
C GLY A 358 -4.94 0.90 -13.36
N ASN A 359 -5.58 0.26 -14.34
CA ASN A 359 -4.89 -0.57 -15.32
C ASN A 359 -5.49 -0.36 -16.72
N VAL A 360 -4.62 -0.22 -17.70
CA VAL A 360 -5.00 -0.10 -19.11
C VAL A 360 -4.16 -1.03 -19.99
N GLY A 361 -4.81 -1.77 -20.84
CA GLY A 361 -4.20 -2.66 -21.82
C GLY A 361 -4.58 -2.33 -23.26
N LEU A 362 -3.89 -2.97 -24.18
CA LEU A 362 -4.15 -2.89 -25.62
C LEU A 362 -4.38 -4.30 -26.18
N LYS A 363 -5.45 -4.48 -26.98
CA LYS A 363 -5.78 -5.79 -27.58
C LYS A 363 -4.72 -6.31 -28.55
N ASN A 364 -3.94 -5.41 -29.14
CA ASN A 364 -2.97 -5.67 -30.19
C ASN A 364 -1.51 -5.65 -29.70
N ILE A 365 -1.25 -5.34 -28.45
CA ILE A 365 0.10 -5.24 -27.89
C ILE A 365 0.15 -5.95 -26.54
N LYS A 366 1.10 -6.87 -26.35
CA LYS A 366 1.31 -7.53 -25.05
C LYS A 366 1.72 -6.51 -23.98
N PRO A 367 1.32 -6.68 -22.70
CA PRO A 367 1.60 -5.73 -21.62
C PRO A 367 3.08 -5.35 -21.47
N GLY A 368 3.99 -6.33 -21.52
CA GLY A 368 5.44 -6.08 -21.45
C GLY A 368 5.95 -5.18 -22.57
N LYS A 369 5.48 -5.41 -23.82
CA LYS A 369 5.84 -4.57 -24.97
C LYS A 369 5.21 -3.19 -24.85
N MET A 370 3.99 -3.09 -24.34
CA MET A 370 3.33 -1.78 -24.07
C MET A 370 4.13 -0.96 -23.07
N ALA A 371 4.52 -1.54 -21.93
CA ALA A 371 5.31 -0.86 -20.91
C ALA A 371 6.66 -0.39 -21.47
N GLN A 372 7.34 -1.26 -22.27
CA GLN A 372 8.59 -0.90 -22.95
C GLN A 372 8.40 0.30 -23.88
N LEU A 373 7.37 0.29 -24.74
CA LEU A 373 7.10 1.39 -25.68
C LEU A 373 6.75 2.69 -24.97
N LEU A 374 5.94 2.61 -23.88
CA LEU A 374 5.62 3.77 -23.04
C LEU A 374 6.89 4.41 -22.47
N PHE A 375 7.84 3.60 -22.02
CA PHE A 375 9.09 4.13 -21.48
C PHE A 375 10.05 4.63 -22.57
N ASP A 376 10.32 3.82 -23.58
CA ASP A 376 11.35 4.12 -24.59
C ASP A 376 10.98 5.32 -25.46
N LYS A 377 9.71 5.33 -25.94
CA LYS A 377 9.23 6.36 -26.89
C LYS A 377 8.66 7.60 -26.21
N TYR A 378 7.89 7.42 -25.11
CA TYR A 378 7.11 8.49 -24.51
C TYR A 378 7.65 8.93 -23.15
N LYS A 379 8.70 8.25 -22.65
CA LYS A 379 9.29 8.52 -21.32
C LYS A 379 8.26 8.43 -20.18
N ILE A 380 7.36 7.44 -20.25
CA ILE A 380 6.35 7.17 -19.23
C ILE A 380 6.69 5.84 -18.55
N PHE A 381 6.98 5.88 -17.25
CA PHE A 381 7.30 4.70 -16.46
C PHE A 381 6.03 4.09 -15.86
N THR A 382 5.78 2.82 -16.18
CA THR A 382 4.66 1.99 -15.71
C THR A 382 5.12 0.57 -15.49
N VAL A 383 4.27 -0.30 -14.93
CA VAL A 383 4.56 -1.73 -14.80
C VAL A 383 3.58 -2.58 -15.59
N ALA A 384 4.10 -3.55 -16.33
CA ALA A 384 3.29 -4.54 -17.06
C ALA A 384 2.66 -5.55 -16.10
N ILE A 385 1.39 -5.85 -16.31
CA ILE A 385 0.62 -6.90 -15.65
C ILE A 385 0.09 -7.84 -16.73
N ASP A 386 0.43 -9.13 -16.63
CA ASP A 386 0.02 -10.15 -17.60
C ASP A 386 -0.31 -11.47 -16.88
N GLY A 387 -1.50 -11.56 -16.33
CA GLY A 387 -1.98 -12.72 -15.57
C GLY A 387 -3.19 -12.40 -14.71
N ALA A 388 -3.78 -13.39 -14.07
CA ALA A 388 -4.95 -13.26 -13.20
C ALA A 388 -6.11 -12.51 -13.87
N ASN A 389 -6.40 -12.81 -15.14
CA ASN A 389 -7.40 -12.15 -15.99
C ASN A 389 -7.17 -10.63 -16.19
N VAL A 390 -5.95 -10.14 -15.97
CA VAL A 390 -5.58 -8.74 -16.17
C VAL A 390 -4.41 -8.67 -17.16
N HIS A 391 -4.61 -7.93 -18.26
CA HIS A 391 -3.61 -7.76 -19.31
C HIS A 391 -3.47 -6.27 -19.63
N GLY A 392 -2.40 -5.63 -19.17
CA GLY A 392 -2.17 -4.20 -19.37
C GLY A 392 -1.05 -3.64 -18.50
N CYS A 393 -0.94 -2.32 -18.48
CA CYS A 393 -0.02 -1.61 -17.62
C CYS A 393 -0.78 -1.04 -16.41
N ARG A 394 -0.25 -1.26 -15.21
CA ARG A 394 -0.70 -0.57 -14.02
C ARG A 394 -0.28 0.89 -14.09
N ILE A 395 -1.23 1.77 -13.87
CA ILE A 395 -1.07 3.23 -13.85
C ILE A 395 -1.41 3.69 -12.44
N SER A 396 -0.43 4.21 -11.73
CA SER A 396 -0.60 4.68 -10.36
C SER A 396 0.03 6.08 -10.19
N PRO A 397 -0.69 7.13 -10.65
CA PRO A 397 -0.30 8.51 -10.40
C PRO A 397 -0.30 8.79 -8.89
N TYR A 398 0.48 9.76 -8.45
CA TYR A 398 0.45 10.23 -7.09
C TYR A 398 -0.04 11.69 -7.01
N ILE A 399 -0.23 12.22 -5.81
CA ILE A 399 -0.81 13.57 -5.61
C ILE A 399 -0.02 14.71 -6.28
N PHE A 400 1.26 14.47 -6.60
CA PHE A 400 2.10 15.41 -7.34
C PHE A 400 1.94 15.32 -8.87
N THR A 401 1.27 14.29 -9.38
CA THR A 401 1.07 14.11 -10.83
C THR A 401 0.16 15.19 -11.39
N THR A 402 0.51 15.73 -12.56
CA THR A 402 -0.26 16.77 -13.24
C THR A 402 -1.18 16.17 -14.31
N THR A 403 -2.15 16.96 -14.75
CA THR A 403 -3.06 16.60 -15.86
C THR A 403 -2.32 16.51 -17.19
N GLU A 404 -1.30 17.33 -17.41
CA GLU A 404 -0.46 17.32 -18.61
C GLU A 404 0.37 16.02 -18.71
N GLU A 405 0.87 15.52 -17.57
CA GLU A 405 1.54 14.22 -17.50
C GLU A 405 0.57 13.07 -17.85
N LEU A 406 -0.69 13.17 -17.41
CA LEU A 406 -1.72 12.20 -17.76
C LEU A 406 -2.23 12.33 -19.19
N ASP A 407 -2.27 13.55 -19.75
CA ASP A 407 -2.58 13.76 -21.18
C ASP A 407 -1.49 13.12 -22.07
N SER A 408 -0.23 13.19 -21.64
CA SER A 408 0.87 12.47 -22.32
C SER A 408 0.63 10.95 -22.34
N LEU A 409 0.16 10.36 -21.24
CA LEU A 409 -0.24 8.94 -21.19
C LEU A 409 -1.40 8.65 -22.14
N VAL A 410 -2.47 9.47 -22.11
CA VAL A 410 -3.67 9.28 -22.95
C VAL A 410 -3.30 9.34 -24.42
N ASN A 411 -2.46 10.26 -24.83
CA ASN A 411 -1.99 10.41 -26.20
C ASN A 411 -1.14 9.22 -26.61
N ALA A 412 -0.18 8.79 -25.76
CA ALA A 412 0.67 7.62 -26.02
C ALA A 412 -0.16 6.34 -26.19
N VAL A 413 -1.10 6.05 -25.27
CA VAL A 413 -1.96 4.87 -25.36
C VAL A 413 -2.87 4.93 -26.60
N THR A 414 -3.40 6.11 -26.93
CA THR A 414 -4.24 6.30 -28.11
C THR A 414 -3.44 6.06 -29.39
N GLU A 415 -2.22 6.55 -29.51
CA GLU A 415 -1.34 6.30 -30.66
C GLU A 415 -1.00 4.81 -30.76
N LEU A 416 -0.58 4.18 -29.67
CA LEU A 416 -0.25 2.76 -29.62
C LEU A 416 -1.44 1.87 -29.98
N SER A 417 -2.67 2.27 -29.66
CA SER A 417 -3.89 1.53 -30.00
C SER A 417 -4.17 1.44 -31.51
N GLN A 418 -3.58 2.34 -32.30
CA GLN A 418 -3.73 2.43 -33.76
C GLN A 418 -2.62 1.66 -34.50
N ILE A 419 -1.54 1.27 -33.82
CA ILE A 419 -0.44 0.51 -34.43
C ILE A 419 -0.96 -0.89 -34.75
N CYS A 420 -1.03 -1.23 -36.05
CA CYS A 420 -1.24 -2.59 -36.50
C CYS A 420 0.12 -3.30 -36.44
N LEU A 421 0.44 -3.95 -35.33
CA LEU A 421 1.57 -4.87 -35.30
C LEU A 421 1.17 -6.09 -36.11
N LEU A 422 1.46 -6.07 -37.43
CA LEU A 422 1.61 -7.28 -38.18
C LEU A 422 2.61 -8.16 -37.42
N TYR A 423 2.21 -9.36 -37.12
CA TYR A 423 3.00 -10.40 -36.46
C TYR A 423 4.39 -10.47 -37.12
N THR A 424 5.39 -9.87 -36.52
CA THR A 424 6.77 -10.26 -36.75
C THR A 424 7.07 -11.30 -35.68
N SER A 425 7.11 -12.55 -36.12
CA SER A 425 7.72 -13.64 -35.41
C SER A 425 9.21 -13.34 -35.32
N ASP A 426 9.66 -12.64 -34.29
CA ASP A 426 11.05 -12.59 -33.96
C ASP A 426 11.25 -13.22 -32.59
N ALA A 427 12.01 -14.31 -32.68
CA ALA A 427 12.60 -15.03 -31.57
C ALA A 427 13.55 -14.12 -30.78
N ALA A 428 12.99 -13.35 -29.87
CA ALA A 428 13.69 -12.63 -28.82
C ALA A 428 12.80 -12.57 -27.57
N ASP A 429 12.15 -13.66 -27.24
CA ASP A 429 11.36 -13.86 -26.02
C ASP A 429 12.21 -14.59 -24.96
N GLU A 430 13.50 -14.18 -24.80
CA GLU A 430 14.30 -14.57 -23.66
C GLU A 430 14.51 -13.37 -22.73
N GLY A 431 13.78 -13.38 -21.64
CA GLY A 431 14.22 -12.88 -20.37
C GLY A 431 14.13 -11.39 -20.11
N LEU A 432 12.95 -10.91 -19.73
CA LEU A 432 12.77 -9.90 -18.70
C LEU A 432 11.36 -10.04 -18.11
N GLY A 433 11.01 -11.24 -17.69
CA GLY A 433 9.90 -11.48 -16.80
C GLY A 433 10.34 -11.05 -15.40
N VAL A 434 9.85 -9.92 -14.91
CA VAL A 434 9.88 -9.66 -13.48
C VAL A 434 8.79 -10.52 -12.88
N ASP A 435 9.19 -11.60 -12.23
CA ASP A 435 8.29 -12.34 -11.34
C ASP A 435 7.75 -11.34 -10.30
N LEU A 436 6.46 -11.42 -10.01
CA LEU A 436 5.76 -10.59 -9.00
C LEU A 436 6.35 -10.74 -7.59
N GLY A 437 7.40 -11.52 -7.41
CA GLY A 437 8.18 -11.72 -6.19
C GLY A 437 9.59 -11.11 -6.21
N GLY A 438 9.99 -10.35 -7.22
CA GLY A 438 11.24 -9.58 -7.19
C GLY A 438 12.53 -10.38 -7.35
N ARG A 439 12.52 -11.53 -8.02
CA ARG A 439 13.75 -12.24 -8.39
C ARG A 439 13.90 -12.31 -9.91
N ARG A 440 15.05 -11.83 -10.40
CA ARG A 440 15.57 -12.22 -11.72
C ARG A 440 15.92 -13.71 -11.65
N ILE A 441 15.45 -14.45 -12.62
CA ILE A 441 16.02 -15.74 -12.98
C ILE A 441 17.03 -15.47 -14.10
#